data_2d2bd21770a7c8cc2183faf41634fba4
#
_entry.id   2d2bd21770a7c8cc2183faf41634fba4
#
_cell.length_a   1.000
_cell.length_b   1.000
_cell.length_c   1.000
_cell.angle_alpha   90.00
_cell.angle_beta   90.00
_cell.angle_gamma   90.00
#
_symmetry.space_group_name_H-M   'P 1'
#
loop_
_entity.id
_entity.type
_entity.pdbx_description
1 polymer ?
#
loop_
_entity_poly.entity_id
_entity_poly.type
_entity_poly.pdbx_seq_one_letter_code
_entity_poly.pdbx_strand_id
1 'polypeptide(L)'
;MGTSYPKLNIAAFGMEKIVPDLDALGVFTRLLARSATGQPVTTYTSHYRRPREGGEYHIIIVDNGRSALLSKPDHIKTLNCIRCGACMNTCPVYRRSGGYSYTYFIPGPIGINLGMAHAPEKYYDNLSACSLCMSCSDVCPVKVDLAEQIYKWRQDLDGLGKANTGKKIMSGGMKFLMERPALFNAALWAAP
;
A
#
# COMPACT_ATOMS: atom_id res chain seq x y z
N MET A 1 7.29 -30.12 0.34
CA MET A 1 8.69 -30.60 0.45
C MET A 1 9.61 -29.57 1.10
N GLY A 2 9.63 -28.31 0.66
CA GLY A 2 10.55 -27.30 1.17
C GLY A 2 10.41 -26.91 2.64
N THR A 3 9.25 -27.12 3.24
CA THR A 3 8.98 -26.76 4.64
C THR A 3 9.05 -27.92 5.63
N SER A 4 8.73 -29.15 5.17
CA SER A 4 8.61 -30.31 6.06
C SER A 4 9.82 -31.23 6.00
N TYR A 5 10.62 -31.16 4.95
CA TYR A 5 11.76 -32.08 4.71
C TYR A 5 13.09 -31.61 5.33
N PRO A 6 13.43 -30.30 5.33
CA PRO A 6 14.69 -29.83 5.90
C PRO A 6 14.80 -30.10 7.41
N LYS A 7 16.02 -30.33 7.89
CA LYS A 7 16.30 -30.42 9.34
C LYS A 7 16.11 -29.07 10.03
N LEU A 8 16.45 -27.98 9.33
CA LEU A 8 16.27 -26.62 9.81
C LEU A 8 15.28 -25.90 8.91
N ASN A 9 14.25 -25.31 9.50
CA ASN A 9 13.29 -24.45 8.82
C ASN A 9 13.19 -23.10 9.56
N ILE A 10 13.40 -22.02 8.84
CA ILE A 10 13.29 -20.65 9.36
C ILE A 10 12.20 -19.92 8.60
N ALA A 11 11.12 -19.55 9.29
CA ALA A 11 10.03 -18.76 8.72
C ALA A 11 10.09 -17.32 9.23
N ALA A 12 10.18 -16.35 8.33
CA ALA A 12 10.12 -14.93 8.66
C ALA A 12 8.85 -14.31 8.08
N PHE A 13 8.10 -13.56 8.89
CA PHE A 13 6.91 -12.85 8.44
C PHE A 13 6.68 -11.56 9.23
N GLY A 14 5.94 -10.61 8.64
CA GLY A 14 5.56 -9.38 9.32
C GLY A 14 4.51 -9.65 10.40
N MET A 15 4.59 -8.93 11.51
CA MET A 15 3.64 -9.07 12.62
C MET A 15 2.17 -8.90 12.19
N GLU A 16 1.91 -8.13 11.13
CA GLU A 16 0.58 -7.92 10.55
C GLU A 16 -0.01 -9.16 9.87
N LYS A 17 0.73 -10.27 9.78
CA LYS A 17 0.27 -11.54 9.17
C LYS A 17 -0.26 -12.53 10.20
N ILE A 18 -0.23 -12.20 11.46
CA ILE A 18 -0.79 -13.04 12.53
C ILE A 18 -2.31 -12.96 12.46
N VAL A 19 -2.97 -14.12 12.45
CA VAL A 19 -4.42 -14.23 12.48
C VAL A 19 -4.86 -14.89 13.80
N PRO A 20 -6.05 -14.53 14.34
CA PRO A 20 -6.46 -14.98 15.66
C PRO A 20 -6.81 -16.46 15.73
N ASP A 21 -7.37 -17.02 14.65
CA ASP A 21 -7.93 -18.36 14.63
C ASP A 21 -7.85 -19.04 13.25
N LEU A 22 -8.26 -20.31 13.19
CA LEU A 22 -8.27 -21.10 11.95
C LEU A 22 -9.42 -20.71 11.02
N ASP A 23 -10.51 -20.13 11.52
CA ASP A 23 -11.64 -19.67 10.71
C ASP A 23 -11.20 -18.47 9.86
N ALA A 24 -10.47 -17.53 10.46
CA ALA A 24 -9.83 -16.43 9.75
C ALA A 24 -8.86 -16.94 8.67
N LEU A 25 -8.05 -17.97 8.97
CA LEU A 25 -7.16 -18.59 7.99
C LEU A 25 -7.96 -19.21 6.83
N GLY A 26 -9.10 -19.86 7.10
CA GLY A 26 -9.99 -20.43 6.08
C GLY A 26 -10.57 -19.37 5.14
N VAL A 27 -10.87 -18.18 5.65
CA VAL A 27 -11.28 -17.02 4.84
C VAL A 27 -10.14 -16.55 3.94
N PHE A 28 -8.95 -16.33 4.49
CA PHE A 28 -7.80 -15.82 3.73
C PHE A 28 -7.33 -16.75 2.62
N THR A 29 -7.34 -18.07 2.83
CA THR A 29 -6.94 -19.04 1.78
C THR A 29 -7.83 -18.96 0.54
N ARG A 30 -9.12 -18.66 0.71
CA ARG A 30 -10.06 -18.45 -0.40
C ARG A 30 -9.98 -17.03 -0.98
N LEU A 31 -9.89 -16.03 -0.11
CA LEU A 31 -9.89 -14.63 -0.51
C LEU A 31 -8.67 -14.27 -1.34
N LEU A 32 -7.48 -14.72 -0.92
CA LEU A 32 -6.23 -14.43 -1.62
C LEU A 32 -6.24 -14.96 -3.05
N ALA A 33 -6.57 -16.23 -3.24
CA ALA A 33 -6.58 -16.86 -4.56
C ALA A 33 -7.61 -16.23 -5.50
N ARG A 34 -8.80 -15.94 -5.02
CA ARG A 34 -9.87 -15.28 -5.81
C ARG A 34 -9.47 -13.88 -6.25
N SER A 35 -8.84 -13.12 -5.36
CA SER A 35 -8.46 -11.73 -5.64
C SER A 35 -7.21 -11.62 -6.52
N ALA A 36 -6.31 -12.61 -6.47
CA ALA A 36 -5.08 -12.61 -7.25
C ALA A 36 -5.29 -13.15 -8.66
N THR A 37 -5.95 -14.31 -8.80
CA THR A 37 -6.00 -15.10 -10.04
C THR A 37 -7.39 -15.62 -10.40
N GLY A 38 -8.42 -15.31 -9.63
CA GLY A 38 -9.79 -15.80 -9.83
C GLY A 38 -10.01 -17.27 -9.45
N GLN A 39 -9.04 -17.92 -8.82
CA GLN A 39 -9.16 -19.31 -8.37
C GLN A 39 -10.03 -19.43 -7.12
N PRO A 40 -10.76 -20.53 -6.94
CA PRO A 40 -11.66 -20.72 -5.78
C PRO A 40 -10.93 -20.84 -4.44
N VAL A 41 -9.69 -21.35 -4.45
CA VAL A 41 -8.87 -21.59 -3.25
C VAL A 41 -7.38 -21.58 -3.61
N THR A 42 -6.52 -21.28 -2.64
CA THR A 42 -5.07 -21.40 -2.80
C THR A 42 -4.67 -22.86 -2.92
N THR A 43 -4.15 -23.28 -4.09
CA THR A 43 -3.86 -24.67 -4.42
C THR A 43 -2.71 -25.25 -3.61
N TYR A 44 -1.64 -24.46 -3.42
CA TYR A 44 -0.44 -24.89 -2.71
C TYR A 44 -0.39 -24.25 -1.33
N THR A 45 -1.07 -24.84 -0.37
CA THR A 45 -1.06 -24.40 1.03
C THR A 45 -0.43 -25.48 1.89
N SER A 46 0.63 -25.12 2.61
CA SER A 46 1.31 -26.03 3.55
C SER A 46 1.07 -25.60 4.97
N HIS A 47 0.59 -26.51 5.79
CA HIS A 47 0.42 -26.30 7.21
C HIS A 47 1.41 -27.20 7.97
N TYR A 48 2.11 -26.65 8.93
CA TYR A 48 3.00 -27.41 9.80
C TYR A 48 2.88 -26.89 11.24
N ARG A 49 2.93 -27.83 12.15
CA ARG A 49 2.66 -27.59 13.57
C ARG A 49 3.92 -27.67 14.43
N ARG A 50 4.81 -28.57 14.07
CA ARG A 50 6.06 -28.82 14.79
C ARG A 50 7.12 -29.33 13.82
N PRO A 51 8.41 -29.20 14.14
CA PRO A 51 9.48 -29.84 13.35
C PRO A 51 9.34 -31.37 13.38
N ARG A 52 9.94 -32.03 12.40
CA ARG A 52 10.11 -33.49 12.43
C ARG A 52 11.08 -33.89 13.55
N GLU A 53 11.13 -35.15 13.88
CA GLU A 53 12.10 -35.69 14.85
C GLU A 53 13.54 -35.32 14.42
N GLY A 54 14.33 -34.78 15.34
CA GLY A 54 15.68 -34.25 15.09
C GLY A 54 15.75 -33.02 14.19
N GLY A 55 14.64 -32.31 13.95
CA GLY A 55 14.59 -31.05 13.22
C GLY A 55 14.35 -29.85 14.11
N GLU A 56 14.68 -28.68 13.57
CA GLU A 56 14.49 -27.37 14.22
C GLU A 56 13.57 -26.47 13.39
N TYR A 57 12.74 -25.70 14.07
CA TYR A 57 11.85 -24.73 13.46
C TYR A 57 11.93 -23.39 14.18
N HIS A 58 12.38 -22.36 13.47
CA HIS A 58 12.50 -21.00 14.01
C HIS A 58 11.50 -20.09 13.34
N ILE A 59 10.84 -19.26 14.15
CA ILE A 59 9.90 -18.24 13.69
C ILE A 59 10.48 -16.87 14.01
N ILE A 60 10.63 -16.02 12.98
CA ILE A 60 11.09 -14.64 13.09
C ILE A 60 9.90 -13.73 12.79
N ILE A 61 9.42 -13.03 13.81
CA ILE A 61 8.38 -12.00 13.65
C ILE A 61 9.07 -10.66 13.40
N VAL A 62 8.79 -10.07 12.23
CA VAL A 62 9.44 -8.83 11.77
C VAL A 62 8.52 -7.65 12.03
N ASP A 63 8.96 -6.69 12.83
CA ASP A 63 8.30 -5.40 12.97
C ASP A 63 8.61 -4.45 11.80
N ASN A 64 9.86 -4.08 11.61
CA ASN A 64 10.32 -3.18 10.54
C ASN A 64 9.40 -1.96 10.35
N GLY A 65 9.09 -1.25 11.45
CA GLY A 65 8.28 -0.03 11.45
C GLY A 65 6.75 -0.24 11.42
N ARG A 66 6.26 -1.48 11.49
CA ARG A 66 4.81 -1.76 11.52
C ARG A 66 4.15 -1.27 12.79
N SER A 67 4.82 -1.40 13.93
CA SER A 67 4.37 -0.84 15.20
C SER A 67 4.24 0.69 15.15
N ALA A 68 5.16 1.39 14.49
CA ALA A 68 5.06 2.81 14.25
C ALA A 68 3.88 3.18 13.34
N LEU A 69 3.56 2.32 12.35
CA LEU A 69 2.41 2.52 11.46
C LEU A 69 1.08 2.30 12.20
N LEU A 70 1.04 1.44 13.21
CA LEU A 70 -0.13 1.24 14.08
C LEU A 70 -0.56 2.53 14.80
N SER A 71 0.37 3.44 15.08
CA SER A 71 0.08 4.73 15.73
C SER A 71 -0.49 5.79 14.76
N LYS A 72 -0.56 5.50 13.44
CA LYS A 72 -1.05 6.43 12.42
C LYS A 72 -2.44 6.01 11.93
N PRO A 73 -3.53 6.57 12.47
CA PRO A 73 -4.90 6.14 12.14
C PRO A 73 -5.23 6.29 10.65
N ASP A 74 -4.70 7.31 9.98
CA ASP A 74 -4.92 7.53 8.55
C ASP A 74 -4.22 6.50 7.65
N HIS A 75 -3.22 5.77 8.15
CA HIS A 75 -2.38 4.85 7.37
C HIS A 75 -2.38 3.40 7.87
N ILE A 76 -2.97 3.13 9.04
CA ILE A 76 -2.98 1.81 9.67
C ILE A 76 -3.55 0.71 8.75
N LYS A 77 -4.56 1.03 7.95
CA LYS A 77 -5.19 0.06 7.02
C LYS A 77 -4.22 -0.55 6.02
N THR A 78 -3.07 0.08 5.76
CA THR A 78 -2.00 -0.50 4.92
C THR A 78 -1.54 -1.86 5.43
N LEU A 79 -1.57 -2.09 6.75
CA LEU A 79 -1.19 -3.36 7.38
C LEU A 79 -2.16 -4.52 7.07
N ASN A 80 -3.41 -4.22 6.71
CA ASN A 80 -4.41 -5.23 6.33
C ASN A 80 -4.12 -5.89 4.98
N CYS A 81 -3.12 -5.41 4.24
CA CYS A 81 -2.83 -5.89 2.89
C CYS A 81 -2.42 -7.37 2.88
N ILE A 82 -3.19 -8.20 2.16
CA ILE A 82 -2.93 -9.64 1.97
C ILE A 82 -2.01 -9.95 0.77
N ARG A 83 -1.48 -8.94 0.10
CA ARG A 83 -0.54 -9.07 -1.04
C ARG A 83 -1.11 -9.77 -2.27
N CYS A 84 -2.42 -9.73 -2.49
CA CYS A 84 -3.08 -10.38 -3.63
C CYS A 84 -2.78 -9.72 -4.99
N GLY A 85 -2.29 -8.48 -5.03
CA GLY A 85 -1.96 -7.79 -6.29
C GLY A 85 -3.13 -7.18 -7.06
N ALA A 86 -4.39 -7.34 -6.62
CA ALA A 86 -5.56 -6.83 -7.34
C ALA A 86 -5.48 -5.31 -7.65
N CYS A 87 -4.93 -4.53 -6.72
CA CYS A 87 -4.74 -3.09 -6.91
C CYS A 87 -3.77 -2.73 -8.06
N MET A 88 -2.78 -3.59 -8.33
CA MET A 88 -1.86 -3.40 -9.47
C MET A 88 -2.55 -3.72 -10.80
N ASN A 89 -3.36 -4.78 -10.82
CA ASN A 89 -4.07 -5.20 -12.03
C ASN A 89 -5.03 -4.13 -12.55
N THR A 90 -5.66 -3.37 -11.67
CA THR A 90 -6.62 -2.31 -12.04
C THR A 90 -5.96 -0.95 -12.24
N CYS A 91 -4.74 -0.72 -11.74
CA CYS A 91 -4.10 0.58 -11.74
C CYS A 91 -3.71 1.03 -13.17
N PRO A 92 -4.25 2.15 -13.69
CA PRO A 92 -3.92 2.62 -15.04
C PRO A 92 -2.45 3.02 -15.15
N VAL A 93 -1.88 3.59 -14.10
CA VAL A 93 -0.45 3.99 -14.07
C VAL A 93 0.44 2.75 -14.12
N TYR A 94 0.20 1.77 -13.24
CA TYR A 94 0.99 0.54 -13.23
C TYR A 94 0.92 -0.21 -14.57
N ARG A 95 -0.27 -0.28 -15.19
CA ARG A 95 -0.45 -0.94 -16.49
C ARG A 95 0.31 -0.26 -17.63
N ARG A 96 0.59 1.03 -17.51
CA ARG A 96 1.33 1.80 -18.53
C ARG A 96 2.84 1.79 -18.30
N SER A 97 3.28 1.97 -17.04
CA SER A 97 4.69 2.15 -16.71
C SER A 97 5.39 0.87 -16.25
N GLY A 98 4.63 -0.14 -15.82
CA GLY A 98 5.15 -1.36 -15.22
C GLY A 98 5.72 -1.15 -13.82
N GLY A 99 6.22 -2.24 -13.22
CA GLY A 99 6.74 -2.22 -11.85
C GLY A 99 8.07 -1.50 -11.68
N TYR A 100 8.89 -1.50 -12.71
CA TYR A 100 10.25 -0.93 -12.67
C TYR A 100 10.27 0.59 -12.46
N SER A 101 9.22 1.30 -12.86
CA SER A 101 9.09 2.75 -12.67
C SER A 101 8.92 3.16 -11.21
N TYR A 102 8.54 2.22 -10.34
CA TYR A 102 8.42 2.47 -8.91
C TYR A 102 9.78 2.25 -8.24
N THR A 103 10.18 3.18 -7.39
CA THR A 103 11.49 3.12 -6.71
C THR A 103 11.49 2.18 -5.50
N TYR A 104 10.32 1.78 -5.01
CA TYR A 104 10.15 0.82 -3.92
C TYR A 104 10.01 -0.60 -4.49
N PHE A 105 10.56 -1.61 -3.80
CA PHE A 105 10.58 -3.01 -4.28
C PHE A 105 9.20 -3.65 -4.47
N ILE A 106 8.18 -3.14 -3.81
CA ILE A 106 6.79 -3.47 -4.09
C ILE A 106 6.20 -2.34 -4.92
N PRO A 107 5.78 -2.59 -6.18
CA PRO A 107 5.24 -1.55 -7.04
C PRO A 107 3.74 -1.32 -6.82
N GLY A 108 3.21 -0.33 -7.53
CA GLY A 108 1.78 -0.04 -7.56
C GLY A 108 1.23 0.66 -6.31
N PRO A 109 -0.10 0.77 -6.20
CA PRO A 109 -0.73 1.56 -5.14
C PRO A 109 -0.36 1.15 -3.72
N ILE A 110 -0.27 -0.15 -3.44
CA ILE A 110 0.17 -0.63 -2.13
C ILE A 110 1.64 -0.32 -1.87
N GLY A 111 2.49 -0.39 -2.90
CA GLY A 111 3.91 -0.07 -2.81
C GLY A 111 4.16 1.40 -2.49
N ILE A 112 3.35 2.31 -3.04
CA ILE A 112 3.40 3.74 -2.69
C ILE A 112 3.17 3.91 -1.18
N ASN A 113 2.09 3.34 -0.64
CA ASN A 113 1.77 3.45 0.78
C ASN A 113 2.85 2.83 1.69
N LEU A 114 3.38 1.66 1.32
CA LEU A 114 4.44 0.99 2.08
C LEU A 114 5.77 1.73 2.02
N GLY A 115 6.13 2.28 0.87
CA GLY A 115 7.33 3.10 0.71
C GLY A 115 7.29 4.34 1.60
N MET A 116 6.14 5.03 1.63
CA MET A 116 5.91 6.17 2.51
C MET A 116 5.95 5.80 4.00
N ALA A 117 5.39 4.63 4.36
CA ALA A 117 5.45 4.15 5.73
C ALA A 117 6.87 3.78 6.17
N HIS A 118 7.72 3.32 5.25
CA HIS A 118 9.08 2.87 5.53
C HIS A 118 10.10 4.02 5.57
N ALA A 119 10.14 4.85 4.52
CA ALA A 119 11.10 5.95 4.39
C ALA A 119 10.50 7.08 3.51
N PRO A 120 9.67 7.96 4.09
CA PRO A 120 8.97 9.00 3.34
C PRO A 120 9.93 9.94 2.61
N GLU A 121 11.10 10.25 3.18
CA GLU A 121 12.12 11.10 2.57
C GLU A 121 12.73 10.52 1.29
N LYS A 122 12.65 9.19 1.11
CA LYS A 122 13.19 8.48 -0.05
C LYS A 122 12.14 8.22 -1.14
N TYR A 123 10.89 7.97 -0.74
CA TYR A 123 9.86 7.44 -1.64
C TYR A 123 8.72 8.41 -1.95
N TYR A 124 8.79 9.66 -1.46
CA TYR A 124 7.73 10.65 -1.65
C TYR A 124 7.40 10.94 -3.12
N ASP A 125 8.35 10.83 -4.04
CA ASP A 125 8.13 11.06 -5.47
C ASP A 125 7.10 10.10 -6.07
N ASN A 126 7.01 8.87 -5.54
CA ASN A 126 6.03 7.87 -5.97
C ASN A 126 4.58 8.33 -5.75
N LEU A 127 4.32 9.24 -4.82
CA LEU A 127 2.99 9.81 -4.59
C LEU A 127 2.47 10.54 -5.83
N SER A 128 3.37 11.19 -6.59
CA SER A 128 3.01 11.91 -7.82
C SER A 128 2.58 10.97 -8.96
N ALA A 129 2.98 9.71 -8.92
CA ALA A 129 2.59 8.70 -9.91
C ALA A 129 1.11 8.31 -9.83
N CYS A 130 0.41 8.60 -8.72
CA CYS A 130 -0.98 8.22 -8.53
C CYS A 130 -1.94 9.28 -9.11
N SER A 131 -2.91 8.86 -9.93
CA SER A 131 -3.97 9.73 -10.47
C SER A 131 -5.19 9.88 -9.55
N LEU A 132 -5.19 9.23 -8.37
CA LEU A 132 -6.32 9.19 -7.41
C LEU A 132 -7.65 8.71 -8.03
N CYS A 133 -7.60 7.80 -9.01
CA CYS A 133 -8.79 7.28 -9.69
C CYS A 133 -9.65 6.34 -8.85
N MET A 134 -9.29 6.05 -7.61
CA MET A 134 -9.97 5.19 -6.60
C MET A 134 -10.08 3.69 -6.97
N SER A 135 -9.82 3.28 -8.21
CA SER A 135 -10.01 1.91 -8.67
C SER A 135 -9.31 0.84 -7.80
N CYS A 136 -8.15 1.16 -7.24
CA CYS A 136 -7.42 0.27 -6.34
C CYS A 136 -8.11 0.10 -4.97
N SER A 137 -8.83 1.12 -4.49
CA SER A 137 -9.63 1.04 -3.27
C SER A 137 -10.87 0.17 -3.48
N ASP A 138 -11.54 0.30 -4.64
CA ASP A 138 -12.75 -0.45 -4.97
C ASP A 138 -12.49 -1.96 -5.07
N VAL A 139 -11.43 -2.36 -5.78
CA VAL A 139 -11.11 -3.78 -5.99
C VAL A 139 -10.45 -4.44 -4.79
N CYS A 140 -10.05 -3.68 -3.78
CA CYS A 140 -9.35 -4.24 -2.63
C CYS A 140 -10.27 -5.18 -1.82
N PRO A 141 -9.94 -6.49 -1.72
CA PRO A 141 -10.79 -7.46 -1.03
C PRO A 141 -10.85 -7.24 0.48
N VAL A 142 -9.84 -6.59 1.04
CA VAL A 142 -9.72 -6.27 2.48
C VAL A 142 -9.91 -4.77 2.77
N LYS A 143 -10.38 -4.00 1.78
CA LYS A 143 -10.76 -2.59 1.89
C LYS A 143 -9.70 -1.70 2.55
N VAL A 144 -8.47 -1.78 2.06
CA VAL A 144 -7.34 -0.97 2.54
C VAL A 144 -7.53 0.52 2.30
N ASP A 145 -8.34 0.89 1.31
CA ASP A 145 -8.57 2.28 0.91
C ASP A 145 -7.28 3.02 0.47
N LEU A 146 -6.61 2.39 -0.48
CA LEU A 146 -5.26 2.78 -0.91
C LEU A 146 -5.16 4.20 -1.45
N ALA A 147 -6.16 4.64 -2.21
CA ALA A 147 -6.14 5.97 -2.83
C ALA A 147 -6.32 7.08 -1.78
N GLU A 148 -7.19 6.88 -0.79
CA GLU A 148 -7.37 7.82 0.33
C GLU A 148 -6.08 7.95 1.14
N GLN A 149 -5.43 6.82 1.45
CA GLN A 149 -4.15 6.86 2.17
C GLN A 149 -3.05 7.57 1.37
N ILE A 150 -2.99 7.40 0.03
CA ILE A 150 -2.06 8.15 -0.83
C ILE A 150 -2.37 9.65 -0.76
N TYR A 151 -3.65 10.02 -0.75
CA TYR A 151 -4.06 11.41 -0.59
C TYR A 151 -3.61 11.99 0.75
N LYS A 152 -3.80 11.24 1.85
CA LYS A 152 -3.32 11.62 3.19
C LYS A 152 -1.80 11.80 3.23
N TRP A 153 -1.04 10.87 2.65
CA TRP A 153 0.41 11.01 2.52
C TRP A 153 0.82 12.28 1.77
N ARG A 154 0.05 12.71 0.74
CA ARG A 154 0.33 13.99 0.06
C ARG A 154 0.12 15.20 0.97
N GLN A 155 -0.84 15.14 1.89
CA GLN A 155 -1.05 16.19 2.89
C GLN A 155 0.11 16.21 3.90
N ASP A 156 0.56 15.04 4.35
CA ASP A 156 1.68 14.90 5.30
C ASP A 156 3.01 15.43 4.74
N LEU A 157 3.19 15.41 3.40
CA LEU A 157 4.40 15.96 2.76
C LEU A 157 4.61 17.45 3.05
N ASP A 158 3.56 18.23 3.21
CA ASP A 158 3.67 19.65 3.58
C ASP A 158 4.36 19.80 4.94
N GLY A 159 4.04 18.92 5.90
CA GLY A 159 4.69 18.86 7.21
C GLY A 159 6.16 18.43 7.16
N LEU A 160 6.55 17.62 6.15
CA LEU A 160 7.93 17.14 5.93
C LEU A 160 8.80 18.16 5.15
N GLY A 161 8.27 19.32 4.75
CA GLY A 161 9.01 20.34 4.00
C GLY A 161 9.42 19.90 2.58
N LYS A 162 8.87 18.81 2.05
CA LYS A 162 9.17 18.26 0.73
C LYS A 162 8.23 18.77 -0.38
N ALA A 163 7.25 19.62 -0.03
CA ALA A 163 6.37 20.23 -1.02
C ALA A 163 7.16 21.17 -1.95
N ASN A 164 6.96 21.02 -3.25
CA ASN A 164 7.59 21.86 -4.24
C ASN A 164 7.15 23.33 -4.06
N THR A 165 8.11 24.22 -3.74
CA THR A 165 7.85 25.64 -3.46
C THR A 165 7.09 26.33 -4.60
N GLY A 166 7.39 25.99 -5.85
CA GLY A 166 6.68 26.54 -7.02
C GLY A 166 5.20 26.14 -7.04
N LYS A 167 4.89 24.87 -6.72
CA LYS A 167 3.48 24.41 -6.58
C LYS A 167 2.78 25.09 -5.41
N LYS A 168 3.48 25.35 -4.33
CA LYS A 168 2.95 26.02 -3.14
C LYS A 168 2.58 27.48 -3.44
N ILE A 169 3.43 28.21 -4.16
CA ILE A 169 3.16 29.59 -4.61
C ILE A 169 1.99 29.59 -5.60
N MET A 170 2.00 28.69 -6.59
CA MET A 170 0.93 28.60 -7.59
C MET A 170 -0.42 28.26 -6.96
N SER A 171 -0.47 27.28 -6.05
CA SER A 171 -1.71 26.91 -5.35
C SER A 171 -2.20 28.03 -4.42
N GLY A 172 -1.29 28.73 -3.74
CA GLY A 172 -1.61 29.92 -2.94
C GLY A 172 -2.20 31.05 -3.77
N GLY A 173 -1.62 31.32 -4.93
CA GLY A 173 -2.16 32.30 -5.88
C GLY A 173 -3.52 31.88 -6.42
N MET A 174 -3.70 30.63 -6.77
CA MET A 174 -4.98 30.09 -7.23
C MET A 174 -6.06 30.21 -6.14
N LYS A 175 -5.72 29.81 -4.90
CA LYS A 175 -6.60 29.94 -3.73
C LYS A 175 -7.04 31.39 -3.53
N PHE A 176 -6.08 32.32 -3.52
CA PHE A 176 -6.35 33.77 -3.39
C PHE A 176 -7.32 34.31 -4.46
N LEU A 177 -7.15 33.83 -5.71
CA LEU A 177 -8.01 34.19 -6.83
C LEU A 177 -9.42 33.61 -6.68
N MET A 178 -9.53 32.35 -6.31
CA MET A 178 -10.81 31.63 -6.18
C MET A 178 -11.64 32.13 -4.98
N GLU A 179 -11.00 32.57 -3.90
CA GLU A 179 -11.68 33.12 -2.72
C GLU A 179 -12.32 34.49 -2.97
N ARG A 180 -12.01 35.12 -4.12
CA ARG A 180 -12.52 36.42 -4.49
C ARG A 180 -13.30 36.41 -5.80
N PRO A 181 -14.65 36.29 -5.77
CA PRO A 181 -15.48 36.13 -6.97
C PRO A 181 -15.27 37.23 -8.04
N ALA A 182 -15.04 38.45 -7.60
CA ALA A 182 -14.81 39.60 -8.52
C ALA A 182 -13.49 39.42 -9.31
N LEU A 183 -12.40 39.00 -8.63
CA LEU A 183 -11.11 38.73 -9.28
C LEU A 183 -11.16 37.50 -10.16
N PHE A 184 -11.85 36.45 -9.73
CA PHE A 184 -12.03 35.25 -10.49
C PHE A 184 -12.79 35.49 -11.79
N ASN A 185 -13.91 36.24 -11.74
CA ASN A 185 -14.67 36.60 -12.92
C ASN A 185 -13.88 37.52 -13.86
N ALA A 186 -13.12 38.48 -13.33
CA ALA A 186 -12.24 39.32 -14.15
C ALA A 186 -11.14 38.48 -14.84
N ALA A 187 -10.56 37.53 -14.16
CA ALA A 187 -9.57 36.59 -14.73
C ALA A 187 -10.15 35.71 -15.83
N LEU A 188 -11.38 35.20 -15.66
CA LEU A 188 -12.09 34.44 -16.69
C LEU A 188 -12.40 35.29 -17.93
N TRP A 189 -12.72 36.56 -17.73
CA TRP A 189 -13.02 37.51 -18.84
C TRP A 189 -11.76 37.89 -19.63
N ALA A 190 -10.59 37.89 -18.96
CA ALA A 190 -9.30 38.17 -19.56
C ALA A 190 -8.62 36.94 -20.19
N ALA A 191 -9.16 35.75 -19.97
CA ALA A 191 -8.66 34.52 -20.60
C ALA A 191 -9.12 34.45 -22.07
N PRO A 192 -8.20 34.19 -23.02
CA PRO A 192 -8.52 34.14 -24.45
C PRO A 192 -9.39 32.93 -24.80
#